data_bdfbf1abd2fa989b65b6ca67125f1761
#
_entry.id   bdfbf1abd2fa989b65b6ca67125f1761
#
_cell.length_a   1.000
_cell.length_b   1.000
_cell.length_c   1.000
_cell.angle_alpha   90.00
_cell.angle_beta   90.00
_cell.angle_gamma   90.00
#
_symmetry.space_group_name_H-M   'P 1'
#
loop_
_entity.id
_entity.type
_entity.pdbx_description
1 polymer ?
#
loop_
_entity_poly.entity_id
_entity_poly.type
_entity_poly.pdbx_seq_one_letter_code
_entity_poly.pdbx_strand_id
1 'polypeptide(L)'
;NETASNAHWAQNTLDEIWKFAREVREETLPEDEAASTHLKEKLSHLSLEAPCRQCSRNREKESEINGKCYFVSEGRMGFETEIQNSHAGLKPLEGITEFTMRFVPGTCEMKFCQQGKEHEVLIATDGSWRWNRLKLDGRVNSELCLSGYWEDKNCFVVHARWIETCYENELKFCFEKDQVHMSRMN
;
A
#
# COMPACT_ATOMS: atom_id res chain seq x y z
N ASN A 1 15.42 -9.40 5.42
CA ASN A 1 16.00 -8.29 4.63
C ASN A 1 15.32 -7.02 5.06
N GLU A 2 15.92 -6.32 5.99
CA GLU A 2 15.50 -4.99 6.30
C GLU A 2 16.21 -4.03 5.36
N THR A 3 15.48 -3.46 4.46
CA THR A 3 15.95 -2.33 3.67
C THR A 3 15.48 -1.06 4.36
N ALA A 4 16.10 -0.77 5.49
CA ALA A 4 15.85 0.48 6.17
C ALA A 4 16.29 1.64 5.28
N SER A 5 15.35 2.47 4.90
CA SER A 5 15.61 3.68 4.11
C SER A 5 16.33 4.77 4.93
N ASN A 6 16.53 4.56 6.23
CA ASN A 6 17.36 5.43 7.05
C ASN A 6 18.21 4.63 8.05
N ALA A 7 19.43 5.11 8.30
CA ALA A 7 20.44 4.44 9.12
C ALA A 7 20.01 4.21 10.59
N HIS A 8 19.12 5.02 11.14
CA HIS A 8 18.66 4.87 12.51
C HIS A 8 17.82 3.61 12.74
N TRP A 9 16.99 3.23 11.75
CA TRP A 9 16.18 2.01 11.83
C TRP A 9 17.05 0.76 11.75
N ALA A 10 18.03 0.76 10.87
CA ALA A 10 18.97 -0.36 10.72
C ALA A 10 19.74 -0.60 12.03
N GLN A 11 20.20 0.45 12.72
CA GLN A 11 20.92 0.32 13.98
C GLN A 11 20.01 -0.24 15.08
N ASN A 12 18.78 0.23 15.20
CA ASN A 12 17.84 -0.29 16.19
C ASN A 12 17.57 -1.79 16.00
N THR A 13 17.39 -2.23 14.77
CA THR A 13 17.20 -3.64 14.46
C THR A 13 18.46 -4.46 14.74
N LEU A 14 19.64 -3.95 14.39
CA LEU A 14 20.90 -4.58 14.74
C LEU A 14 21.08 -4.72 16.26
N ASP A 15 20.72 -3.69 17.02
CA ASP A 15 20.80 -3.71 18.49
C ASP A 15 19.88 -4.80 19.09
N GLU A 16 18.68 -4.97 18.53
CA GLU A 16 17.79 -6.08 18.92
C GLU A 16 18.37 -7.44 18.55
N ILE A 17 18.89 -7.61 17.32
CA ILE A 17 19.55 -8.85 16.89
C ILE A 17 20.74 -9.19 17.81
N TRP A 18 21.55 -8.20 18.19
CA TRP A 18 22.69 -8.42 19.09
C TRP A 18 22.30 -8.86 20.48
N LYS A 19 21.11 -8.48 20.98
CA LYS A 19 20.61 -9.00 22.26
C LYS A 19 20.43 -10.53 22.20
N PHE A 20 19.85 -11.04 21.12
CA PHE A 20 19.67 -12.49 20.91
C PHE A 20 20.95 -13.20 20.53
N ALA A 21 21.83 -12.56 19.75
CA ALA A 21 23.11 -13.15 19.34
C ALA A 21 24.02 -13.54 20.51
N ARG A 22 23.89 -12.86 21.66
CA ARG A 22 24.63 -13.22 22.89
C ARG A 22 24.19 -14.55 23.50
N GLU A 23 23.02 -15.03 23.17
CA GLU A 23 22.43 -16.29 23.64
C GLU A 23 22.71 -17.46 22.70
N VAL A 24 23.28 -17.18 21.51
CA VAL A 24 23.64 -18.20 20.53
C VAL A 24 24.76 -19.07 21.09
N ARG A 25 24.58 -20.39 21.04
CA ARG A 25 25.54 -21.39 21.49
C ARG A 25 26.03 -22.20 20.29
N GLU A 26 27.21 -22.79 20.41
CA GLU A 26 27.75 -23.70 19.39
C GLU A 26 27.00 -25.03 19.37
N GLU A 27 26.40 -25.41 20.48
CA GLU A 27 25.64 -26.66 20.62
C GLU A 27 24.19 -26.49 20.17
N THR A 28 23.63 -27.56 19.62
CA THR A 28 22.20 -27.62 19.29
C THR A 28 21.38 -27.44 20.55
N LEU A 29 20.43 -26.51 20.52
CA LEU A 29 19.49 -26.32 21.61
C LEU A 29 18.62 -27.58 21.80
N PRO A 30 18.27 -27.95 23.04
CA PRO A 30 17.33 -29.02 23.27
C PRO A 30 15.99 -28.71 22.62
N GLU A 31 15.28 -29.75 22.19
CA GLU A 31 13.93 -29.59 21.66
C GLU A 31 12.99 -29.04 22.74
N ASP A 32 12.35 -27.94 22.42
CA ASP A 32 11.29 -27.33 23.23
C ASP A 32 9.98 -27.31 22.42
N GLU A 33 9.15 -28.32 22.64
CA GLU A 33 7.88 -28.46 21.95
C GLU A 33 6.92 -27.29 22.24
N ALA A 34 6.94 -26.74 23.47
CA ALA A 34 6.09 -25.63 23.86
C ALA A 34 6.50 -24.35 23.12
N ALA A 35 7.79 -24.03 23.10
CA ALA A 35 8.32 -22.89 22.35
C ALA A 35 8.09 -23.04 20.84
N SER A 36 8.28 -24.24 20.28
CA SER A 36 8.02 -24.53 18.88
C SER A 36 6.54 -24.36 18.50
N THR A 37 5.64 -24.82 19.35
CA THR A 37 4.19 -24.66 19.15
C THR A 37 3.79 -23.20 19.20
N HIS A 38 4.25 -22.47 20.22
CA HIS A 38 4.00 -21.02 20.34
C HIS A 38 4.53 -20.23 19.15
N LEU A 39 5.73 -20.57 18.67
CA LEU A 39 6.29 -19.95 17.45
C LEU A 39 5.43 -20.23 16.23
N LYS A 40 4.98 -21.48 16.02
CA LYS A 40 4.11 -21.86 14.91
C LYS A 40 2.78 -21.12 14.97
N GLU A 41 2.16 -21.03 16.15
CA GLU A 41 0.94 -20.26 16.36
C GLU A 41 1.15 -18.77 16.02
N LYS A 42 2.22 -18.17 16.53
CA LYS A 42 2.54 -16.77 16.24
C LYS A 42 2.78 -16.53 14.75
N LEU A 43 3.50 -17.42 14.08
CA LEU A 43 3.75 -17.32 12.64
C LEU A 43 2.48 -17.51 11.81
N SER A 44 1.57 -18.38 12.23
CA SER A 44 0.30 -18.60 11.52
C SER A 44 -0.68 -17.43 11.61
N HIS A 45 -0.51 -16.56 12.61
CA HIS A 45 -1.32 -15.36 12.81
C HIS A 45 -0.61 -14.06 12.38
N LEU A 46 0.59 -14.17 11.79
CA LEU A 46 1.25 -13.00 11.24
C LEU A 46 0.43 -12.46 10.06
N SER A 47 -0.11 -11.27 10.26
CA SER A 47 -0.81 -10.53 9.22
C SER A 47 -0.38 -9.07 9.26
N LEU A 48 -0.30 -8.47 8.10
CA LEU A 48 -0.12 -7.03 7.99
C LEU A 48 -1.45 -6.35 8.27
N GLU A 49 -1.49 -5.56 9.34
CA GLU A 49 -2.69 -4.79 9.67
C GLU A 49 -2.96 -3.73 8.60
N ALA A 50 -4.23 -3.60 8.21
CA ALA A 50 -4.64 -2.53 7.33
C ALA A 50 -4.63 -1.19 8.08
N PRO A 51 -4.38 -0.06 7.38
CA PRO A 51 -4.19 1.26 8.01
C PRO A 51 -5.39 1.73 8.82
N CYS A 52 -6.59 1.33 8.44
CA CYS A 52 -7.82 1.68 9.13
C CYS A 52 -8.59 0.42 9.53
N ARG A 53 -8.72 0.17 10.84
CA ARG A 53 -9.49 -0.97 11.36
C ARG A 53 -11.00 -0.73 11.43
N GLN A 54 -11.43 0.54 11.48
CA GLN A 54 -12.84 0.94 11.59
C GLN A 54 -13.17 1.92 10.47
N CYS A 55 -13.23 1.41 9.25
CA CYS A 55 -13.54 2.22 8.08
C CYS A 55 -15.03 2.55 8.06
N SER A 56 -15.37 3.82 8.26
CA SER A 56 -16.73 4.31 8.05
C SER A 56 -16.94 4.60 6.56
N ARG A 57 -18.10 4.17 6.04
CA ARG A 57 -18.50 4.53 4.68
C ARG A 57 -19.03 5.96 4.63
N ASN A 58 -18.65 6.66 3.59
CA ASN A 58 -19.21 7.97 3.25
C ASN A 58 -20.21 7.83 2.10
N ARG A 59 -21.38 7.27 2.39
CA ARG A 59 -22.40 6.93 1.37
C ARG A 59 -22.84 8.10 0.50
N GLU A 60 -22.89 9.30 1.08
CA GLU A 60 -23.29 10.51 0.36
C GLU A 60 -22.24 10.86 -0.70
N LYS A 61 -20.97 10.95 -0.30
CA LYS A 61 -19.87 11.26 -1.22
C LYS A 61 -19.64 10.12 -2.22
N GLU A 62 -19.69 8.87 -1.77
CA GLU A 62 -19.61 7.70 -2.64
C GLU A 62 -20.67 7.75 -3.75
N SER A 63 -21.92 8.10 -3.41
CA SER A 63 -23.01 8.22 -4.39
C SER A 63 -22.79 9.38 -5.36
N GLU A 64 -22.22 10.50 -4.86
CA GLU A 64 -21.93 11.68 -5.68
C GLU A 64 -20.87 11.40 -6.74
N ILE A 65 -19.80 10.66 -6.39
CA ILE A 65 -18.64 10.46 -7.27
C ILE A 65 -18.68 9.15 -8.06
N ASN A 66 -19.58 8.24 -7.71
CA ASN A 66 -19.63 6.89 -8.25
C ASN A 66 -19.76 6.89 -9.79
N GLY A 67 -18.74 6.32 -10.45
CA GLY A 67 -18.70 6.22 -11.91
C GLY A 67 -18.41 7.52 -12.66
N LYS A 68 -18.18 8.65 -11.96
CA LYS A 68 -17.69 9.87 -12.61
C LYS A 68 -16.26 9.65 -13.12
N CYS A 69 -15.97 10.12 -14.32
CA CYS A 69 -14.62 10.13 -14.88
C CYS A 69 -13.95 11.47 -14.56
N TYR A 70 -12.76 11.40 -13.99
CA TYR A 70 -11.92 12.54 -13.67
C TYR A 70 -10.68 12.54 -14.57
N PHE A 71 -10.39 13.69 -15.19
CA PHE A 71 -9.21 13.88 -16.01
C PHE A 71 -8.16 14.66 -15.22
N VAL A 72 -6.91 14.18 -15.25
CA VAL A 72 -5.80 14.85 -14.57
C VAL A 72 -5.27 15.93 -15.51
N SER A 73 -5.46 17.19 -15.15
CA SER A 73 -5.01 18.35 -15.93
C SER A 73 -3.59 18.79 -15.60
N GLU A 74 -3.15 18.59 -14.35
CA GLU A 74 -1.85 19.03 -13.86
C GLU A 74 -1.24 17.98 -12.90
N GLY A 75 0.09 17.97 -12.84
CA GLY A 75 0.83 17.09 -11.95
C GLY A 75 1.12 15.72 -12.55
N ARG A 76 1.77 14.90 -11.72
CA ARG A 76 2.14 13.53 -12.10
C ARG A 76 2.04 12.62 -10.87
N MET A 77 0.94 11.94 -10.74
CA MET A 77 0.71 10.97 -9.69
C MET A 77 0.29 9.63 -10.27
N GLY A 78 0.76 8.53 -9.71
CA GLY A 78 0.41 7.19 -10.14
C GLY A 78 0.82 6.14 -9.10
N PHE A 79 0.59 4.87 -9.42
CA PHE A 79 0.91 3.74 -8.55
C PHE A 79 2.40 3.34 -8.59
N GLU A 80 3.29 4.30 -8.52
CA GLU A 80 4.73 4.02 -8.38
C GLU A 80 5.36 4.89 -7.30
N THR A 81 6.50 4.50 -6.76
CA THR A 81 7.24 5.30 -5.80
C THR A 81 8.42 6.01 -6.46
N GLU A 82 8.63 7.28 -6.14
CA GLU A 82 9.81 8.02 -6.58
C GLU A 82 11.09 7.46 -5.95
N ILE A 83 11.00 7.01 -4.70
CA ILE A 83 12.11 6.38 -3.98
C ILE A 83 12.54 5.09 -4.68
N GLN A 84 11.59 4.24 -5.07
CA GLN A 84 11.86 3.01 -5.81
C GLN A 84 12.57 3.31 -7.13
N ASN A 85 12.12 4.33 -7.86
CA ASN A 85 12.71 4.75 -9.12
C ASN A 85 14.12 5.29 -8.94
N SER A 86 14.33 6.10 -7.92
CA SER A 86 15.63 6.70 -7.59
C SER A 86 16.68 5.64 -7.26
N HIS A 87 16.35 4.71 -6.38
CA HIS A 87 17.28 3.65 -5.96
C HIS A 87 17.62 2.65 -7.08
N ALA A 88 16.68 2.40 -7.97
CA ALA A 88 16.89 1.51 -9.11
C ALA A 88 17.47 2.23 -10.35
N GLY A 89 17.68 3.53 -10.30
CA GLY A 89 18.10 4.34 -11.45
C GLY A 89 17.06 4.38 -12.57
N LEU A 90 15.80 4.11 -12.24
CA LEU A 90 14.70 4.07 -13.19
C LEU A 90 14.14 5.49 -13.41
N LYS A 91 13.72 5.76 -14.65
CA LYS A 91 12.99 6.99 -14.94
C LYS A 91 11.59 6.91 -14.31
N PRO A 92 11.10 8.05 -13.76
CA PRO A 92 9.72 8.14 -13.31
C PRO A 92 8.75 7.81 -14.45
N LEU A 93 7.67 7.12 -14.13
CA LEU A 93 6.60 6.85 -15.10
C LEU A 93 5.71 8.07 -15.30
N GLU A 94 4.98 8.08 -16.41
CA GLU A 94 3.86 9.00 -16.59
C GLU A 94 2.83 8.75 -15.50
N GLY A 95 2.17 9.80 -15.03
CA GLY A 95 1.11 9.71 -14.04
C GLY A 95 -0.19 9.15 -14.62
N ILE A 96 -1.16 9.00 -13.76
CA ILE A 96 -2.54 8.72 -14.15
C ILE A 96 -3.07 9.93 -14.94
N THR A 97 -3.67 9.68 -16.10
CA THR A 97 -4.26 10.72 -16.96
C THR A 97 -5.76 10.87 -16.75
N GLU A 98 -6.42 9.77 -16.40
CA GLU A 98 -7.84 9.75 -16.07
C GLU A 98 -8.15 8.58 -15.13
N PHE A 99 -9.22 8.71 -14.35
CA PHE A 99 -9.69 7.64 -13.50
C PHE A 99 -11.19 7.72 -13.20
N THR A 100 -11.76 6.57 -12.81
CA THR A 100 -13.10 6.44 -12.24
C THR A 100 -13.02 5.63 -10.96
N MET A 101 -13.92 5.91 -10.00
CA MET A 101 -14.08 5.10 -8.79
C MET A 101 -15.52 4.63 -8.68
N ARG A 102 -15.71 3.37 -8.29
CA ARG A 102 -17.01 2.78 -8.01
C ARG A 102 -17.01 2.09 -6.66
N PHE A 103 -17.74 2.65 -5.71
CA PHE A 103 -17.84 2.12 -4.36
C PHE A 103 -18.98 1.09 -4.26
N VAL A 104 -18.64 -0.09 -3.81
CA VAL A 104 -19.55 -1.18 -3.47
C VAL A 104 -19.29 -1.61 -2.02
N PRO A 105 -20.12 -2.44 -1.38
CA PRO A 105 -19.85 -2.89 -0.02
C PRO A 105 -18.47 -3.54 0.15
N GLY A 106 -17.64 -2.95 1.00
CA GLY A 106 -16.28 -3.44 1.33
C GLY A 106 -15.20 -3.22 0.26
N THR A 107 -15.51 -2.58 -0.87
CA THR A 107 -14.55 -2.42 -1.96
C THR A 107 -14.79 -1.12 -2.73
N CYS A 108 -13.71 -0.46 -3.15
CA CYS A 108 -13.73 0.56 -4.19
C CYS A 108 -13.03 -0.02 -5.43
N GLU A 109 -13.73 -0.08 -6.55
CA GLU A 109 -13.19 -0.45 -7.85
C GLU A 109 -12.68 0.82 -8.52
N MET A 110 -11.39 0.87 -8.82
CA MET A 110 -10.76 2.01 -9.49
C MET A 110 -10.27 1.59 -10.86
N LYS A 111 -10.78 2.24 -11.91
CA LYS A 111 -10.23 2.16 -13.26
C LYS A 111 -9.47 3.42 -13.56
N PHE A 112 -8.33 3.30 -14.19
CA PHE A 112 -7.48 4.45 -14.51
C PHE A 112 -6.64 4.19 -15.76
N CYS A 113 -6.24 5.26 -16.43
CA CYS A 113 -5.28 5.22 -17.52
C CYS A 113 -3.92 5.72 -17.03
N GLN A 114 -2.90 4.89 -17.21
CA GLN A 114 -1.50 5.23 -16.91
C GLN A 114 -0.60 4.65 -18.01
N GLN A 115 0.36 5.42 -18.50
CA GLN A 115 1.22 5.03 -19.64
C GLN A 115 0.42 4.69 -20.91
N GLY A 116 -0.71 5.37 -21.13
CA GLY A 116 -1.59 5.11 -22.29
C GLY A 116 -2.31 3.76 -22.24
N LYS A 117 -2.34 3.08 -21.09
CA LYS A 117 -3.02 1.81 -20.87
C LYS A 117 -4.08 1.92 -19.79
N GLU A 118 -5.18 1.24 -20.01
CA GLU A 118 -6.22 1.09 -18.99
C GLU A 118 -5.80 0.03 -17.97
N HIS A 119 -6.01 0.35 -16.71
CA HIS A 119 -5.79 -0.53 -15.57
C HIS A 119 -7.02 -0.54 -14.67
N GLU A 120 -7.19 -1.64 -13.95
CA GLU A 120 -8.23 -1.78 -12.94
C GLU A 120 -7.61 -2.34 -11.66
N VAL A 121 -7.98 -1.76 -10.52
CA VAL A 121 -7.57 -2.24 -9.20
C VAL A 121 -8.75 -2.23 -8.24
N LEU A 122 -8.70 -3.13 -7.27
CA LEU A 122 -9.67 -3.25 -6.19
C LEU A 122 -9.04 -2.75 -4.90
N ILE A 123 -9.68 -1.80 -4.24
CA ILE A 123 -9.25 -1.21 -2.99
C ILE A 123 -10.18 -1.70 -1.89
N ALA A 124 -9.66 -2.38 -0.87
CA ALA A 124 -10.48 -2.77 0.28
C ALA A 124 -10.92 -1.53 1.05
N THR A 125 -12.20 -1.48 1.44
CA THR A 125 -12.77 -0.39 2.25
C THR A 125 -13.42 -0.90 3.54
N ASP A 126 -13.08 -2.12 3.93
CA ASP A 126 -13.60 -2.84 5.10
C ASP A 126 -12.54 -3.09 6.19
N GLY A 127 -11.39 -2.42 6.10
CA GLY A 127 -10.28 -2.60 7.03
C GLY A 127 -9.43 -3.83 6.72
N SER A 128 -9.51 -4.36 5.51
CA SER A 128 -8.65 -5.44 5.01
C SER A 128 -7.72 -4.94 3.90
N TRP A 129 -6.91 -5.84 3.36
CA TRP A 129 -6.13 -5.62 2.15
C TRP A 129 -6.76 -6.34 0.97
N ARG A 130 -6.77 -5.70 -0.22
CA ARG A 130 -7.09 -6.34 -1.49
C ARG A 130 -5.82 -6.56 -2.29
N TRP A 131 -5.60 -7.80 -2.65
CA TRP A 131 -4.51 -8.19 -3.54
C TRP A 131 -4.88 -7.85 -4.99
N ASN A 132 -3.95 -7.21 -5.69
CA ASN A 132 -4.07 -6.84 -7.08
C ASN A 132 -2.82 -7.25 -7.83
N ARG A 133 -2.97 -7.46 -9.12
CA ARG A 133 -1.86 -7.59 -10.05
C ARG A 133 -1.86 -6.40 -10.99
N LEU A 134 -0.93 -5.46 -10.77
CA LEU A 134 -0.79 -4.25 -11.57
C LEU A 134 0.60 -4.23 -12.21
N LYS A 135 0.66 -4.47 -13.52
CA LYS A 135 1.92 -4.46 -14.27
C LYS A 135 2.08 -3.13 -15.01
N LEU A 136 3.02 -2.33 -14.56
CA LEU A 136 3.42 -1.08 -15.22
C LEU A 136 4.64 -1.34 -16.12
N ASP A 137 4.67 -0.69 -17.29
CA ASP A 137 5.77 -0.85 -18.24
C ASP A 137 7.08 -0.35 -17.64
N GLY A 138 8.16 -1.11 -17.88
CA GLY A 138 9.46 -0.80 -17.32
C GLY A 138 9.60 -1.05 -15.80
N ARG A 139 8.62 -1.75 -15.19
CA ARG A 139 8.67 -2.17 -13.78
C ARG A 139 8.63 -3.70 -13.68
N VAL A 140 9.39 -4.23 -12.72
CA VAL A 140 9.41 -5.68 -12.45
C VAL A 140 8.33 -6.08 -11.45
N ASN A 141 7.98 -5.17 -10.54
CA ASN A 141 6.98 -5.41 -9.52
C ASN A 141 5.57 -5.42 -10.12
N SER A 142 4.75 -6.33 -9.69
CA SER A 142 3.39 -6.50 -10.19
C SER A 142 2.36 -6.83 -9.11
N GLU A 143 2.79 -7.22 -7.93
CA GLU A 143 1.90 -7.61 -6.84
C GLU A 143 1.69 -6.43 -5.88
N LEU A 144 0.43 -5.97 -5.80
CA LEU A 144 0.04 -4.75 -5.10
C LEU A 144 -1.12 -5.04 -4.15
N CYS A 145 -0.98 -4.69 -2.87
CA CYS A 145 -2.07 -4.69 -1.91
C CYS A 145 -2.60 -3.28 -1.69
N LEU A 146 -3.92 -3.13 -1.75
CA LEU A 146 -4.60 -1.84 -1.57
C LEU A 146 -5.61 -1.89 -0.43
N SER A 147 -5.58 -0.86 0.40
CA SER A 147 -6.57 -0.59 1.44
C SER A 147 -6.91 0.90 1.44
N GLY A 148 -8.16 1.26 1.60
CA GLY A 148 -8.58 2.66 1.57
C GLY A 148 -9.67 2.97 2.59
N TYR A 149 -9.73 4.23 2.97
CA TYR A 149 -10.72 4.74 3.92
C TYR A 149 -11.01 6.22 3.66
N TRP A 150 -12.18 6.66 4.13
CA TRP A 150 -12.50 8.07 4.16
C TRP A 150 -11.85 8.70 5.40
N GLU A 151 -10.89 9.60 5.19
CA GLU A 151 -10.25 10.37 6.27
C GLU A 151 -11.20 11.43 6.82
N ASP A 152 -11.96 12.04 5.93
CA ASP A 152 -12.99 13.01 6.24
C ASP A 152 -14.16 12.93 5.25
N LYS A 153 -15.01 13.98 5.21
CA LYS A 153 -16.18 14.03 4.32
C LYS A 153 -15.86 14.11 2.83
N ASN A 154 -14.66 14.53 2.47
CA ASN A 154 -14.29 14.80 1.08
C ASN A 154 -13.05 14.04 0.62
N CYS A 155 -12.22 13.56 1.54
CA CYS A 155 -10.93 12.99 1.22
C CYS A 155 -10.92 11.47 1.44
N PHE A 156 -10.67 10.73 0.36
CA PHE A 156 -10.45 9.28 0.36
C PHE A 156 -8.97 8.98 0.27
N VAL A 157 -8.47 8.19 1.19
CA VAL A 157 -7.06 7.80 1.29
C VAL A 157 -6.91 6.35 0.86
N VAL A 158 -5.89 6.08 0.04
CA VAL A 158 -5.55 4.74 -0.44
C VAL A 158 -4.11 4.43 -0.07
N HIS A 159 -3.92 3.41 0.74
CA HIS A 159 -2.62 2.82 1.00
C HIS A 159 -2.30 1.76 -0.06
N ALA A 160 -1.16 1.91 -0.69
CA ALA A 160 -0.68 1.04 -1.75
C ALA A 160 0.66 0.43 -1.35
N ARG A 161 0.68 -0.88 -1.18
CA ARG A 161 1.86 -1.63 -0.77
C ARG A 161 2.28 -2.63 -1.83
N TRP A 162 3.46 -2.43 -2.38
CA TRP A 162 4.08 -3.37 -3.31
C TRP A 162 4.72 -4.52 -2.55
N ILE A 163 4.15 -5.72 -2.70
CA ILE A 163 4.52 -6.88 -1.88
C ILE A 163 5.95 -7.36 -2.12
N GLU A 164 6.45 -7.17 -3.34
CA GLU A 164 7.83 -7.54 -3.71
C GLU A 164 8.88 -6.52 -3.21
N THR A 165 8.45 -5.49 -2.48
CA THR A 165 9.30 -4.39 -2.00
C THR A 165 8.96 -4.02 -0.56
N CYS A 166 9.78 -3.13 0.02
CA CYS A 166 9.50 -2.51 1.30
C CYS A 166 8.70 -1.21 1.19
N TYR A 167 8.28 -0.83 -0.02
CA TYR A 167 7.69 0.47 -0.27
C TYR A 167 6.17 0.47 -0.09
N GLU A 168 5.70 1.50 0.56
CA GLU A 168 4.30 1.85 0.72
C GLU A 168 4.09 3.29 0.25
N ASN A 169 2.96 3.53 -0.39
CA ASN A 169 2.51 4.85 -0.77
C ASN A 169 1.16 5.13 -0.15
N GLU A 170 0.95 6.37 0.21
CA GLU A 170 -0.36 6.88 0.55
C GLU A 170 -0.80 7.87 -0.52
N LEU A 171 -1.92 7.55 -1.19
CA LEU A 171 -2.53 8.36 -2.22
C LEU A 171 -3.81 8.95 -1.67
N LYS A 172 -3.92 10.28 -1.65
CA LYS A 172 -5.08 11.00 -1.13
C LYS A 172 -5.83 11.67 -2.27
N PHE A 173 -7.14 11.45 -2.31
CA PHE A 173 -8.08 11.99 -3.29
C PHE A 173 -9.10 12.86 -2.56
N CYS A 174 -8.99 14.17 -2.69
CA CYS A 174 -9.92 15.13 -2.10
C CYS A 174 -10.86 15.67 -3.17
N PHE A 175 -12.15 15.38 -3.02
CA PHE A 175 -13.21 15.70 -3.97
C PHE A 175 -13.90 17.00 -3.57
N GLU A 176 -13.79 18.01 -4.43
CA GLU A 176 -14.43 19.32 -4.25
C GLU A 176 -15.31 19.64 -5.47
N LYS A 177 -16.64 19.52 -5.31
CA LYS A 177 -17.59 19.68 -6.42
C LYS A 177 -17.26 18.74 -7.58
N ASP A 178 -16.90 19.28 -8.73
CA ASP A 178 -16.52 18.54 -9.94
C ASP A 178 -15.01 18.38 -10.13
N GLN A 179 -14.22 18.75 -9.13
CA GLN A 179 -12.76 18.64 -9.14
C GLN A 179 -12.27 17.62 -8.11
N VAL A 180 -11.12 17.04 -8.38
CA VAL A 180 -10.40 16.19 -7.42
C VAL A 180 -8.96 16.66 -7.32
N HIS A 181 -8.54 16.91 -6.09
CA HIS A 181 -7.13 17.16 -5.79
C HIS A 181 -6.48 15.87 -5.34
N MET A 182 -5.45 15.46 -6.08
CA MET A 182 -4.69 14.24 -5.79
C MET A 182 -3.35 14.62 -5.17
N SER A 183 -2.99 13.99 -4.06
CA SER A 183 -1.69 14.16 -3.42
C SER A 183 -1.13 12.81 -2.97
N ARG A 184 0.20 12.76 -2.85
CA ARG A 184 0.91 11.61 -2.28
C ARG A 184 1.53 12.05 -0.97
N MET A 185 1.35 11.25 0.07
CA MET A 185 2.12 11.35 1.30
C MET A 185 3.19 10.25 1.29
N ASN A 186 4.41 10.61 1.66
CA ASN A 186 5.57 9.72 1.75
C ASN A 186 5.94 9.47 3.20
#